data_532f1e2e1ea85301e239074a47c63a43
#
_entry.id   532f1e2e1ea85301e239074a47c63a43
#
_cell.length_a   1.000
_cell.length_b   1.000
_cell.length_c   1.000
_cell.angle_alpha   90.00
_cell.angle_beta   90.00
_cell.angle_gamma   90.00
#
_symmetry.space_group_name_H-M   'P 1'
#
loop_
_entity.id
_entity.type
_entity.pdbx_description
1 polymer ?
#
loop_
_entity_poly.entity_id
_entity_poly.type
_entity_poly.pdbx_seq_one_letter_code
_entity_poly.pdbx_strand_id
1 'polypeptide(L)'
;MPQFVQTEQQKELIASMVRDLPAYRKKLRMSQADLANAIGKSRQKISEIERGTAPLGWDTYLAILLVLGSHGVLEPRGRDAERLAATGKLIGARIRL
;
A
#
# COMPACT_ATOMS: atom_id res chain seq x y z
N MET A 1 14.79 17.46 14.65
CA MET A 1 14.23 16.78 13.45
C MET A 1 12.78 16.42 13.70
N PRO A 2 11.88 16.88 12.89
CA PRO A 2 10.51 16.40 12.99
C PRO A 2 10.45 14.92 12.64
N GLN A 3 9.82 14.16 13.48
CA GLN A 3 9.55 12.76 13.20
C GLN A 3 8.26 12.70 12.40
N PHE A 4 8.27 11.89 11.33
CA PHE A 4 7.06 11.64 10.58
C PHE A 4 6.21 10.63 11.32
N VAL A 5 5.18 11.15 11.99
CA VAL A 5 4.22 10.30 12.69
C VAL A 5 3.03 10.10 11.76
N GLN A 6 2.66 8.84 11.55
CA GLN A 6 1.50 8.52 10.74
C GLN A 6 0.22 9.02 11.40
N THR A 7 -0.66 9.63 10.62
CA THR A 7 -1.99 10.01 11.09
C THR A 7 -2.85 8.76 11.26
N GLU A 8 -3.97 8.90 11.98
CA GLU A 8 -4.92 7.79 12.13
C GLU A 8 -5.46 7.33 10.78
N GLN A 9 -5.69 8.26 9.85
CA GLN A 9 -6.15 7.91 8.50
C GLN A 9 -5.09 7.10 7.75
N GLN A 10 -3.82 7.47 7.85
CA GLN A 10 -2.74 6.70 7.24
C GLN A 10 -2.65 5.30 7.84
N LYS A 11 -2.77 5.19 9.16
CA LYS A 11 -2.73 3.89 9.86
C LYS A 11 -3.87 2.98 9.40
N GLU A 12 -5.07 3.53 9.24
CA GLU A 12 -6.23 2.76 8.77
C GLU A 12 -6.02 2.26 7.35
N LEU A 13 -5.51 3.11 6.47
CA LEU A 13 -5.23 2.73 5.08
C LEU A 13 -4.15 1.65 5.01
N ILE A 14 -3.11 1.79 5.82
CA ILE A 14 -2.03 0.80 5.91
C ILE A 14 -2.57 -0.54 6.41
N ALA A 15 -3.35 -0.54 7.49
CA ALA A 15 -3.91 -1.76 8.05
C ALA A 15 -4.83 -2.47 7.04
N SER A 16 -5.64 -1.70 6.34
CA SER A 16 -6.50 -2.21 5.28
C SER A 16 -5.69 -2.84 4.14
N MET A 17 -4.60 -2.18 3.73
CA MET A 17 -3.72 -2.71 2.69
C MET A 17 -3.07 -4.03 3.11
N VAL A 18 -2.60 -4.12 4.35
CA VAL A 18 -1.98 -5.36 4.86
C VAL A 18 -2.96 -6.53 4.76
N ARG A 19 -4.23 -6.29 5.13
CA ARG A 19 -5.27 -7.33 5.03
C ARG A 19 -5.55 -7.75 3.59
N ASP A 20 -5.59 -6.80 2.67
CA ASP A 20 -6.03 -7.02 1.30
C ASP A 20 -4.88 -7.44 0.36
N LEU A 21 -3.64 -7.23 0.76
CA LEU A 21 -2.49 -7.43 -0.10
C LEU A 21 -2.35 -8.85 -0.68
N PRO A 22 -2.52 -9.93 0.12
CA PRO A 22 -2.46 -11.27 -0.45
C PRO A 22 -3.49 -11.51 -1.55
N ALA A 23 -4.71 -10.98 -1.38
CA ALA A 23 -5.77 -11.12 -2.38
C ALA A 23 -5.43 -10.36 -3.68
N TYR A 24 -4.88 -9.15 -3.56
CA TYR A 24 -4.42 -8.41 -4.74
C TYR A 24 -3.32 -9.15 -5.48
N ARG A 25 -2.32 -9.66 -4.76
CA ARG A 25 -1.24 -10.42 -5.38
C ARG A 25 -1.79 -11.64 -6.12
N LYS A 26 -2.72 -12.35 -5.48
CA LYS A 26 -3.32 -13.55 -6.09
C LYS A 26 -4.04 -13.21 -7.40
N LYS A 27 -4.79 -12.12 -7.43
CA LYS A 27 -5.46 -11.65 -8.66
C LYS A 27 -4.46 -11.35 -9.77
N LEU A 28 -3.31 -10.80 -9.42
CA LEU A 28 -2.26 -10.45 -10.38
C LEU A 28 -1.32 -11.62 -10.68
N ARG A 29 -1.48 -12.76 -10.01
CA ARG A 29 -0.55 -13.88 -10.08
C ARG A 29 0.88 -13.43 -9.74
N MET A 30 0.97 -12.53 -8.78
CA MET A 30 2.22 -11.92 -8.35
C MET A 30 2.67 -12.58 -7.06
N SER A 31 3.89 -13.14 -7.05
CA SER A 31 4.47 -13.70 -5.84
C SER A 31 4.91 -12.60 -4.89
N GLN A 32 5.21 -12.97 -3.64
CA GLN A 32 5.83 -12.02 -2.71
C GLN A 32 7.16 -11.50 -3.26
N ALA A 33 7.93 -12.37 -3.92
CA ALA A 33 9.20 -11.97 -4.53
C ALA A 33 8.99 -10.98 -5.68
N ASP A 34 7.96 -11.18 -6.50
CA ASP A 34 7.63 -10.27 -7.59
C ASP A 34 7.30 -8.88 -7.06
N LEU A 35 6.46 -8.81 -6.04
CA LEU A 35 6.11 -7.53 -5.42
C LEU A 35 7.34 -6.88 -4.79
N ALA A 36 8.14 -7.66 -4.07
CA ALA A 36 9.35 -7.16 -3.43
C ALA A 36 10.30 -6.54 -4.46
N ASN A 37 10.51 -7.22 -5.59
CA ASN A 37 11.36 -6.71 -6.67
C ASN A 37 10.81 -5.41 -7.24
N ALA A 38 9.49 -5.32 -7.40
CA ALA A 38 8.85 -4.13 -7.97
C ALA A 38 9.03 -2.89 -7.11
N ILE A 39 9.10 -3.05 -5.79
CA ILE A 39 9.19 -1.91 -4.86
C ILE A 39 10.55 -1.80 -4.18
N GLY A 40 11.53 -2.61 -4.60
CA GLY A 40 12.89 -2.54 -4.05
C GLY A 40 13.03 -3.04 -2.61
N LYS A 41 12.26 -4.06 -2.25
CA LYS A 41 12.33 -4.69 -0.93
C LYS A 41 12.68 -6.16 -1.05
N SER A 42 12.98 -6.82 0.06
CA SER A 42 13.21 -8.26 0.09
C SER A 42 11.87 -9.02 0.17
N ARG A 43 11.86 -10.26 -0.35
CA ARG A 43 10.71 -11.15 -0.20
C ARG A 43 10.36 -11.36 1.26
N GLN A 44 11.38 -11.51 2.11
CA GLN A 44 11.18 -11.70 3.55
C GLN A 44 10.43 -10.52 4.15
N LYS A 45 10.76 -9.30 3.74
CA LYS A 45 10.08 -8.10 4.24
C LYS A 45 8.59 -8.12 3.86
N ILE A 46 8.27 -8.48 2.63
CA ILE A 46 6.87 -8.59 2.19
C ILE A 46 6.15 -9.66 3.01
N SER A 47 6.78 -10.81 3.21
CA SER A 47 6.21 -11.89 4.03
C SER A 47 5.90 -11.41 5.45
N GLU A 48 6.82 -10.70 6.07
CA GLU A 48 6.64 -10.17 7.43
C GLU A 48 5.54 -9.12 7.50
N ILE A 49 5.45 -8.25 6.50
CA ILE A 49 4.37 -7.25 6.41
C ILE A 49 3.01 -7.95 6.34
N GLU A 50 2.89 -8.95 5.48
CA GLU A 50 1.62 -9.67 5.30
C GLU A 50 1.22 -10.47 6.54
N ARG A 51 2.19 -10.94 7.32
CA ARG A 51 1.93 -11.63 8.58
C ARG A 51 1.68 -10.68 9.76
N GLY A 52 1.92 -9.39 9.55
CA GLY A 52 1.78 -8.40 10.61
C GLY A 52 2.94 -8.38 11.60
N THR A 53 4.08 -9.00 11.28
CA THR A 53 5.26 -9.04 12.13
C THR A 53 6.26 -7.93 11.83
N ALA A 54 6.06 -7.19 10.74
CA ALA A 54 6.81 -5.99 10.41
C ALA A 54 5.86 -4.88 10.02
N PRO A 55 6.17 -3.63 10.39
CA PRO A 55 5.31 -2.51 10.05
C PRO A 55 5.40 -2.20 8.55
N LEU A 56 4.29 -1.70 7.99
CA LEU A 56 4.25 -1.15 6.65
C LEU A 56 4.33 0.37 6.77
N GLY A 57 5.41 0.96 6.26
CA GLY A 57 5.57 2.40 6.24
C GLY A 57 4.69 3.04 5.18
N TRP A 58 4.42 4.34 5.33
CA TRP A 58 3.57 5.08 4.39
C TRP A 58 4.17 5.13 2.98
N ASP A 59 5.49 5.32 2.88
CA ASP A 59 6.20 5.33 1.60
C ASP A 59 6.06 3.98 0.87
N THR A 60 6.21 2.88 1.60
CA THR A 60 6.06 1.54 1.03
C THR A 60 4.61 1.26 0.65
N TYR A 61 3.66 1.72 1.47
CA TYR A 61 2.23 1.66 1.12
C TYR A 61 1.95 2.35 -0.21
N LEU A 62 2.47 3.55 -0.40
CA LEU A 62 2.28 4.31 -1.64
C LEU A 62 2.90 3.58 -2.84
N ALA A 63 4.09 2.99 -2.65
CA ALA A 63 4.74 2.21 -3.70
C ALA A 63 3.91 0.98 -4.10
N ILE A 64 3.38 0.27 -3.11
CA ILE A 64 2.51 -0.89 -3.35
C ILE A 64 1.25 -0.44 -4.11
N LEU A 65 0.62 0.63 -3.66
CA LEU A 65 -0.59 1.14 -4.31
C LEU A 65 -0.33 1.50 -5.77
N LEU A 66 0.82 2.10 -6.06
CA LEU A 66 1.22 2.45 -7.42
C LEU A 66 1.39 1.19 -8.28
N VAL A 67 2.04 0.15 -7.75
CA VAL A 67 2.21 -1.13 -8.47
C VAL A 67 0.85 -1.75 -8.77
N LEU A 68 -0.03 -1.84 -7.78
CA LEU A 68 -1.37 -2.40 -7.95
C LEU A 68 -2.17 -1.62 -8.99
N GLY A 69 -2.11 -0.29 -8.92
CA GLY A 69 -2.81 0.58 -9.87
C GLY A 69 -2.29 0.42 -11.29
N SER A 70 -0.97 0.33 -11.48
CA SER A 70 -0.39 0.19 -12.81
C SER A 70 -0.66 -1.18 -13.43
N HIS A 71 -0.94 -2.19 -12.62
CA HIS A 71 -1.33 -3.51 -13.13
C HIS A 71 -2.84 -3.68 -13.30
N GLY A 72 -3.62 -2.63 -13.00
CA GLY A 72 -5.05 -2.61 -13.26
C GLY A 72 -5.90 -3.50 -12.37
N VAL A 73 -5.41 -3.87 -11.19
CA VAL A 73 -6.15 -4.75 -10.28
C VAL A 73 -7.17 -3.99 -9.42
N LEU A 74 -7.02 -2.66 -9.31
CA LEU A 74 -7.89 -1.85 -8.48
C LEU A 74 -9.22 -1.60 -9.17
N GLU A 75 -10.30 -1.91 -8.47
CA GLU A 75 -11.64 -1.69 -8.99
C GLU A 75 -11.98 -0.19 -8.99
N PRO A 76 -12.71 0.31 -10.01
CA PRO A 76 -13.08 1.73 -10.06
C PRO A 76 -14.18 2.10 -9.08
N ARG A 77 -14.68 1.17 -8.28
CA ARG A 77 -15.79 1.37 -7.34
C ARG A 77 -15.48 0.69 -6.02
N GLY A 78 -16.27 1.02 -4.99
CA GLY A 78 -16.21 0.36 -3.69
C GLY A 78 -14.94 0.67 -2.92
N ARG A 79 -14.42 -0.33 -2.23
CA ARG A 79 -13.29 -0.18 -1.32
C ARG A 79 -12.04 0.37 -2.00
N ASP A 80 -11.74 -0.10 -3.21
CA ASP A 80 -10.54 0.34 -3.93
C ASP A 80 -10.64 1.81 -4.31
N ALA A 81 -11.80 2.23 -4.80
CA ALA A 81 -12.04 3.63 -5.14
C ALA A 81 -11.97 4.51 -3.89
N GLU A 82 -12.53 4.06 -2.78
CA GLU A 82 -12.46 4.79 -1.50
C GLU A 82 -11.03 4.90 -1.01
N ARG A 83 -10.25 3.84 -1.13
CA ARG A 83 -8.82 3.83 -0.76
C ARG A 83 -8.04 4.84 -1.59
N LEU A 84 -8.24 4.84 -2.89
CA LEU A 84 -7.56 5.78 -3.78
C LEU A 84 -7.93 7.22 -3.47
N ALA A 85 -9.22 7.48 -3.26
CA ALA A 85 -9.70 8.83 -2.94
C ALA A 85 -9.13 9.33 -1.60
N ALA A 86 -9.15 8.49 -0.57
CA ALA A 86 -8.61 8.83 0.75
C ALA A 86 -7.10 9.08 0.68
N THR A 87 -6.38 8.22 -0.04
CA THR A 87 -4.93 8.36 -0.22
C THR A 87 -4.62 9.65 -0.97
N GLY A 88 -5.36 9.94 -2.04
CA GLY A 88 -5.18 11.16 -2.82
C GLY A 88 -5.39 12.42 -1.99
N LYS A 89 -6.37 12.44 -1.11
CA LYS A 89 -6.60 13.57 -0.21
C LYS A 89 -5.43 13.80 0.73
N LEU A 90 -4.86 12.73 1.27
CA LEU A 90 -3.72 12.84 2.19
C LEU A 90 -2.48 13.36 1.47
N ILE A 91 -2.24 12.92 0.24
CA ILE A 91 -1.14 13.42 -0.59
C ILE A 91 -1.40 14.88 -0.99
N GLY A 92 -2.59 15.17 -1.48
CA GLY A 92 -2.96 16.51 -1.93
C GLY A 92 -2.93 17.56 -0.83
N ALA A 93 -3.22 17.18 0.40
CA ALA A 93 -3.18 18.09 1.54
C ALA A 93 -1.77 18.62 1.81
N ARG A 94 -0.73 17.91 1.36
CA ARG A 94 0.68 18.28 1.57
C ARG A 94 1.30 18.97 0.37
N ILE A 95 0.65 18.88 -0.79
CA ILE A 95 1.11 19.50 -2.01
C ILE A 95 0.16 20.64 -2.34
N ARG A 96 0.59 21.86 -2.13
CA ARG A 96 -0.18 23.04 -2.54
C ARG A 96 0.23 23.40 -3.95
N LEU A 97 -0.65 23.10 -4.84
CA LEU A 97 -0.50 23.48 -6.24
C LEU A 97 -1.07 24.86 -6.49
#